data_279a2f955962e87c59ef28ae797b2452
#
_entry.id   279a2f955962e87c59ef28ae797b2452
#
_cell.length_a   1.000
_cell.length_b   1.000
_cell.length_c   1.000
_cell.angle_alpha   90.00
_cell.angle_beta   90.00
_cell.angle_gamma   90.00
#
_symmetry.space_group_name_H-M   'P 1'
#
loop_
_entity.id
_entity.type
_entity.pdbx_description
1 polymer ?
#
loop_
_entity_poly.entity_id
_entity_poly.type
_entity_poly.pdbx_seq_one_letter_code
_entity_poly.pdbx_strand_id
1 'polypeptide(L)'
;FEKFFLSEDSLVVCAEHTGQYTYPLVCATKSIGVYLCLEDAAKIKYCHGIPRGKNDKIDACRIAMYAERYNDCLQPYTASELIIQKLKNLSTERSMLVADRAKYQSQLKDQVDYMEHSIYIAKCNRVEGIINTFTDYIAQIDLEIKELINQAPVIAHQMDLLMSVDGVGERVALKMIMETDAFTSF
;
A
#
# COMPACT_ATOMS: atom_id res chain seq x y z
N PHE A 1 -2.66 -18.88 17.75
CA PHE A 1 -3.40 -17.74 18.32
C PHE A 1 -4.59 -18.25 19.15
N GLU A 2 -5.54 -19.01 18.61
CA GLU A 2 -6.72 -19.53 19.34
C GLU A 2 -6.39 -20.23 20.65
N LYS A 3 -5.23 -20.89 20.76
CA LYS A 3 -4.85 -21.69 21.92
C LYS A 3 -4.51 -20.88 23.18
N PHE A 4 -4.26 -19.57 23.05
CA PHE A 4 -3.80 -18.71 24.16
C PHE A 4 -4.85 -17.72 24.68
N PHE A 5 -6.01 -17.58 24.02
CA PHE A 5 -6.90 -16.44 24.22
C PHE A 5 -8.37 -16.80 24.51
N LEU A 6 -8.64 -18.02 24.99
CA LEU A 6 -9.99 -18.52 25.21
C LEU A 6 -10.72 -17.97 26.45
N SER A 7 -10.19 -16.97 27.17
CA SER A 7 -10.77 -16.60 28.48
C SER A 7 -10.91 -15.11 28.81
N GLU A 8 -10.65 -14.17 27.87
CA GLU A 8 -10.78 -12.74 28.19
C GLU A 8 -11.66 -11.99 27.18
N ASP A 9 -12.69 -11.30 27.70
CA ASP A 9 -13.73 -10.58 26.95
C ASP A 9 -13.24 -9.36 26.14
N SER A 10 -11.94 -8.99 26.23
CA SER A 10 -11.38 -7.83 25.50
C SER A 10 -9.90 -8.01 25.16
N LEU A 11 -9.63 -8.87 24.18
CA LEU A 11 -8.28 -8.99 23.65
C LEU A 11 -8.00 -7.92 22.59
N VAL A 12 -6.94 -7.15 22.79
CA VAL A 12 -6.39 -6.22 21.80
C VAL A 12 -5.03 -6.74 21.34
N VAL A 13 -4.86 -6.87 20.04
CA VAL A 13 -3.57 -7.16 19.41
C VAL A 13 -2.97 -5.86 18.92
N CYS A 14 -1.78 -5.50 19.42
CA CYS A 14 -1.03 -4.36 18.93
C CYS A 14 0.19 -4.84 18.14
N ALA A 15 0.46 -4.20 17.02
CA ALA A 15 1.63 -4.50 16.19
C ALA A 15 2.19 -3.21 15.57
N GLU A 16 3.45 -3.28 15.16
CA GLU A 16 4.09 -2.25 14.37
C GLU A 16 3.54 -2.27 12.94
N HIS A 17 3.23 -1.08 12.40
CA HIS A 17 2.79 -0.93 11.02
C HIS A 17 3.98 -1.09 10.06
N THR A 18 4.14 -2.27 9.49
CA THR A 18 5.23 -2.64 8.57
C THR A 18 4.76 -2.74 7.11
N GLY A 19 3.78 -1.92 6.71
CA GLY A 19 3.23 -1.90 5.37
C GLY A 19 2.58 -3.23 4.98
N GLN A 20 2.92 -3.77 3.82
CA GLN A 20 2.32 -5.02 3.31
C GLN A 20 2.51 -6.25 4.22
N TYR A 21 3.53 -6.26 5.07
CA TYR A 21 3.79 -7.38 5.98
C TYR A 21 2.80 -7.49 7.11
N THR A 22 1.99 -6.45 7.37
CA THR A 22 0.90 -6.50 8.36
C THR A 22 -0.34 -7.24 7.86
N TYR A 23 -0.51 -7.42 6.54
CA TYR A 23 -1.70 -8.01 5.94
C TYR A 23 -2.06 -9.41 6.48
N PRO A 24 -1.12 -10.37 6.65
CA PRO A 24 -1.45 -11.67 7.26
C PRO A 24 -2.01 -11.56 8.68
N LEU A 25 -1.49 -10.59 9.47
CA LEU A 25 -1.98 -10.33 10.83
C LEU A 25 -3.40 -9.73 10.79
N VAL A 26 -3.68 -8.80 9.88
CA VAL A 26 -5.03 -8.25 9.66
C VAL A 26 -6.03 -9.35 9.33
N CYS A 27 -5.68 -10.27 8.43
CA CYS A 27 -6.54 -11.41 8.09
C CYS A 27 -6.77 -12.34 9.30
N ALA A 28 -5.72 -12.66 10.06
CA ALA A 28 -5.81 -13.54 11.21
C ALA A 28 -6.68 -12.92 12.32
N THR A 29 -6.45 -11.66 12.69
CA THR A 29 -7.22 -10.99 13.75
C THR A 29 -8.69 -10.81 13.35
N LYS A 30 -8.96 -10.51 12.08
CA LYS A 30 -10.32 -10.43 11.55
C LYS A 30 -11.04 -11.78 11.62
N SER A 31 -10.37 -12.89 11.32
CA SER A 31 -10.98 -14.23 11.33
C SER A 31 -11.38 -14.71 12.73
N ILE A 32 -10.67 -14.25 13.76
CA ILE A 32 -10.95 -14.60 15.17
C ILE A 32 -11.73 -13.49 15.92
N GLY A 33 -12.09 -12.40 15.25
CA GLY A 33 -12.89 -11.32 15.82
C GLY A 33 -12.19 -10.48 16.89
N VAL A 34 -10.85 -10.36 16.81
CA VAL A 34 -10.03 -9.63 17.79
C VAL A 34 -9.67 -8.25 17.26
N TYR A 35 -9.66 -7.24 18.11
CA TYR A 35 -9.25 -5.89 17.75
C TYR A 35 -7.76 -5.83 17.48
N LEU A 36 -7.41 -5.34 16.28
CA LEU A 36 -6.04 -5.06 15.87
C LEU A 36 -5.79 -3.55 15.91
N CYS A 37 -4.71 -3.15 16.56
CA CYS A 37 -4.18 -1.80 16.52
C CYS A 37 -2.82 -1.83 15.83
N LEU A 38 -2.62 -1.01 14.80
CA LEU A 38 -1.34 -0.85 14.12
C LEU A 38 -0.76 0.51 14.46
N GLU A 39 0.45 0.51 15.01
CA GLU A 39 1.12 1.73 15.45
C GLU A 39 2.41 1.99 14.68
N ASP A 40 2.77 3.26 14.57
CA ASP A 40 4.02 3.67 13.93
C ASP A 40 5.23 3.16 14.74
N ALA A 41 6.20 2.58 14.04
CA ALA A 41 7.46 2.12 14.60
C ALA A 41 8.20 3.19 15.42
N ALA A 42 8.14 4.45 14.99
CA ALA A 42 8.77 5.56 15.67
C ALA A 42 8.09 5.85 17.00
N LYS A 43 6.74 5.83 17.08
CA LYS A 43 6.00 6.02 18.32
C LYS A 43 6.39 4.95 19.36
N ILE A 44 6.38 3.67 18.95
CA ILE A 44 6.75 2.54 19.83
C ILE A 44 8.20 2.69 20.31
N LYS A 45 9.11 3.05 19.43
CA LYS A 45 10.53 3.21 19.72
C LYS A 45 10.80 4.36 20.72
N TYR A 46 10.19 5.51 20.52
CA TYR A 46 10.44 6.69 21.35
C TYR A 46 9.86 6.57 22.76
N CYS A 47 8.87 5.70 22.98
CA CYS A 47 8.28 5.51 24.30
C CYS A 47 9.15 4.74 25.28
N HIS A 48 10.17 4.02 24.84
CA HIS A 48 10.99 3.14 25.66
C HIS A 48 12.46 3.58 25.78
N GLY A 49 12.83 4.77 25.28
CA GLY A 49 14.21 5.27 25.32
C GLY A 49 15.14 4.51 24.36
N ILE A 50 16.46 4.58 24.62
CA ILE A 50 17.48 3.98 23.75
C ILE A 50 17.47 2.44 23.92
N PRO A 51 17.15 1.66 22.88
CA PRO A 51 17.09 0.21 22.98
C PRO A 51 18.49 -0.40 23.13
N ARG A 52 18.68 -1.18 24.18
CA ARG A 52 19.83 -2.08 24.34
C ARG A 52 19.42 -3.49 23.93
N GLY A 53 20.04 -4.01 22.89
CA GLY A 53 19.76 -5.35 22.33
C GLY A 53 18.66 -5.35 21.27
N LYS A 54 18.81 -6.16 20.23
CA LYS A 54 17.86 -6.36 19.15
C LYS A 54 17.49 -7.85 19.15
N ASN A 55 16.26 -8.13 19.56
CA ASN A 55 15.72 -9.49 19.59
C ASN A 55 14.20 -9.38 19.49
N ASP A 56 13.59 -10.18 18.64
CA ASP A 56 12.14 -10.18 18.35
C ASP A 56 11.28 -10.32 19.60
N LYS A 57 11.74 -11.10 20.59
CA LYS A 57 11.05 -11.25 21.88
C LYS A 57 11.04 -9.96 22.70
N ILE A 58 12.15 -9.22 22.69
CA ILE A 58 12.26 -7.93 23.36
C ILE A 58 11.38 -6.90 22.65
N ASP A 59 11.36 -6.91 21.33
CA ASP A 59 10.55 -5.99 20.55
C ASP A 59 9.06 -6.29 20.72
N ALA A 60 8.63 -7.55 20.76
CA ALA A 60 7.27 -7.93 21.09
C ALA A 60 6.85 -7.47 22.50
N CYS A 61 7.72 -7.61 23.51
CA CYS A 61 7.45 -7.10 24.86
C CYS A 61 7.31 -5.56 24.88
N ARG A 62 8.10 -4.83 24.10
CA ARG A 62 7.99 -3.36 23.98
C ARG A 62 6.67 -2.94 23.37
N ILE A 63 6.24 -3.63 22.31
CA ILE A 63 4.93 -3.36 21.70
C ILE A 63 3.81 -3.61 22.70
N ALA A 64 3.87 -4.68 23.48
CA ALA A 64 2.89 -4.98 24.52
C ALA A 64 2.87 -3.93 25.62
N MET A 65 4.04 -3.50 26.12
CA MET A 65 4.15 -2.42 27.12
C MET A 65 3.68 -1.07 26.57
N TYR A 66 3.92 -0.80 25.29
CA TYR A 66 3.38 0.38 24.61
C TYR A 66 1.85 0.34 24.61
N ALA A 67 1.28 -0.76 24.19
CA ALA A 67 -0.17 -0.95 24.11
C ALA A 67 -0.85 -0.82 25.48
N GLU A 68 -0.26 -1.38 26.52
CA GLU A 68 -0.74 -1.25 27.89
C GLU A 68 -0.70 0.21 28.38
N ARG A 69 0.42 0.90 28.14
CA ARG A 69 0.63 2.28 28.60
C ARG A 69 -0.25 3.31 27.89
N TYR A 70 -0.55 3.09 26.62
CA TYR A 70 -1.30 4.02 25.77
C TYR A 70 -2.66 3.45 25.35
N ASN A 71 -3.22 2.53 26.12
CA ASN A 71 -4.48 1.86 25.80
C ASN A 71 -5.60 2.85 25.45
N ASP A 72 -5.68 3.99 26.13
CA ASP A 72 -6.68 5.04 25.88
C ASP A 72 -6.52 5.74 24.52
N CYS A 73 -5.36 5.64 23.89
CA CYS A 73 -5.01 6.30 22.62
C CYS A 73 -4.99 5.35 21.44
N LEU A 74 -5.05 4.03 21.67
CA LEU A 74 -5.02 3.04 20.61
C LEU A 74 -6.27 3.13 19.74
N GLN A 75 -6.08 3.15 18.42
CA GLN A 75 -7.17 3.14 17.45
C GLN A 75 -7.25 1.76 16.78
N PRO A 76 -8.45 1.15 16.73
CA PRO A 76 -8.64 -0.09 15.98
C PRO A 76 -8.37 0.11 14.50
N TYR A 77 -7.63 -0.82 13.90
CA TYR A 77 -7.39 -0.85 12.47
C TYR A 77 -8.70 -0.94 11.67
N THR A 78 -8.94 -0.03 10.76
CA THR A 78 -10.21 0.12 10.07
C THR A 78 -10.21 -0.49 8.66
N ALA A 79 -11.42 -0.70 8.10
CA ALA A 79 -11.57 -1.18 6.74
C ALA A 79 -11.06 -0.16 5.69
N SER A 80 -11.11 1.14 6.01
CA SER A 80 -10.57 2.21 5.15
C SER A 80 -9.06 2.13 5.00
N GLU A 81 -8.34 1.80 6.08
CA GLU A 81 -6.88 1.56 6.02
C GLU A 81 -6.54 0.37 5.12
N LEU A 82 -7.36 -0.68 5.13
CA LEU A 82 -7.19 -1.81 4.22
C LEU A 82 -7.37 -1.40 2.74
N ILE A 83 -8.32 -0.52 2.44
CA ILE A 83 -8.54 0.01 1.08
C ILE A 83 -7.34 0.85 0.65
N ILE A 84 -6.84 1.74 1.51
CA ILE A 84 -5.64 2.53 1.25
C ILE A 84 -4.44 1.62 0.96
N GLN A 85 -4.26 0.55 1.73
CA GLN A 85 -3.18 -0.41 1.48
C GLN A 85 -3.31 -1.09 0.09
N LYS A 86 -4.52 -1.48 -0.31
CA LYS A 86 -4.76 -2.02 -1.64
C LYS A 86 -4.46 -1.00 -2.74
N LEU A 87 -4.89 0.25 -2.57
CA LEU A 87 -4.61 1.34 -3.51
C LEU A 87 -3.10 1.59 -3.65
N LYS A 88 -2.35 1.57 -2.54
CA LYS A 88 -0.88 1.69 -2.54
C LYS A 88 -0.23 0.55 -3.33
N ASN A 89 -0.68 -0.69 -3.16
CA ASN A 89 -0.15 -1.86 -3.88
C ASN A 89 -0.41 -1.74 -5.40
N LEU A 90 -1.65 -1.48 -5.81
CA LEU A 90 -2.01 -1.30 -7.22
C LEU A 90 -1.28 -0.13 -7.86
N SER A 91 -1.15 0.99 -7.15
CA SER A 91 -0.41 2.17 -7.64
C SER A 91 1.08 1.88 -7.84
N THR A 92 1.68 1.08 -6.96
CA THR A 92 3.09 0.64 -7.08
C THR A 92 3.27 -0.27 -8.29
N GLU A 93 2.41 -1.29 -8.43
CA GLU A 93 2.42 -2.20 -9.57
C GLU A 93 2.24 -1.46 -10.90
N ARG A 94 1.25 -0.56 -10.97
CA ARG A 94 1.05 0.31 -12.12
C ARG A 94 2.30 1.12 -12.49
N SER A 95 2.94 1.70 -11.49
CA SER A 95 4.13 2.54 -11.71
C SER A 95 5.29 1.72 -12.28
N MET A 96 5.46 0.48 -11.82
CA MET A 96 6.43 -0.47 -12.36
C MET A 96 6.14 -0.77 -13.84
N LEU A 97 4.89 -1.13 -14.17
CA LEU A 97 4.50 -1.43 -15.56
C LEU A 97 4.65 -0.23 -16.51
N VAL A 98 4.35 0.98 -16.02
CA VAL A 98 4.55 2.23 -16.80
C VAL A 98 6.04 2.47 -17.07
N ALA A 99 6.90 2.26 -16.09
CA ALA A 99 8.36 2.42 -16.25
C ALA A 99 8.93 1.39 -17.22
N ASP A 100 8.51 0.12 -17.11
CA ASP A 100 8.96 -0.93 -18.03
C ASP A 100 8.46 -0.69 -19.45
N ARG A 101 7.20 -0.28 -19.64
CA ARG A 101 6.68 0.11 -20.96
C ARG A 101 7.51 1.24 -21.58
N ALA A 102 7.81 2.29 -20.82
CA ALA A 102 8.62 3.42 -21.30
C ALA A 102 10.03 2.98 -21.71
N LYS A 103 10.65 2.06 -20.95
CA LYS A 103 11.96 1.46 -21.26
C LYS A 103 11.94 0.74 -22.62
N TYR A 104 10.92 -0.09 -22.88
CA TYR A 104 10.81 -0.78 -24.17
C TYR A 104 10.53 0.19 -25.32
N GLN A 105 9.70 1.22 -25.12
CA GLN A 105 9.45 2.27 -26.12
C GLN A 105 10.72 3.05 -26.47
N SER A 106 11.55 3.39 -25.48
CA SER A 106 12.82 4.09 -25.70
C SER A 106 13.79 3.23 -26.52
N GLN A 107 13.92 1.94 -26.19
CA GLN A 107 14.81 1.03 -26.90
C GLN A 107 14.48 0.91 -28.39
N LEU A 108 13.22 1.02 -28.79
CA LEU A 108 12.86 1.01 -30.21
C LEU A 108 13.33 2.27 -30.91
N LYS A 109 13.18 3.44 -30.30
CA LYS A 109 13.60 4.71 -30.89
C LYS A 109 15.10 4.81 -31.07
N ASP A 110 15.86 4.34 -30.08
CA ASP A 110 17.32 4.49 -30.05
C ASP A 110 18.06 3.55 -31.01
N GLN A 111 17.40 2.56 -31.60
CA GLN A 111 18.07 1.51 -32.37
C GLN A 111 17.78 1.52 -33.88
N VAL A 112 16.94 2.41 -34.36
CA VAL A 112 16.53 2.47 -35.77
C VAL A 112 17.71 2.64 -36.72
N ASP A 113 18.70 3.44 -36.33
CA ASP A 113 19.86 3.77 -37.20
C ASP A 113 21.06 2.81 -36.99
N TYR A 114 20.96 1.84 -36.07
CA TYR A 114 22.09 0.99 -35.65
C TYR A 114 21.93 -0.49 -35.99
N MET A 115 20.86 -0.85 -36.75
CA MET A 115 20.67 -2.24 -37.17
C MET A 115 20.09 -2.34 -38.57
N GLU A 116 20.29 -3.49 -39.20
CA GLU A 116 19.70 -3.79 -40.50
C GLU A 116 18.17 -3.68 -40.44
N HIS A 117 17.58 -3.06 -41.42
CA HIS A 117 16.14 -2.73 -41.47
C HIS A 117 15.23 -3.95 -41.25
N SER A 118 15.54 -5.09 -41.86
CA SER A 118 14.75 -6.33 -41.68
C SER A 118 14.78 -6.85 -40.27
N ILE A 119 15.92 -6.80 -39.58
CA ILE A 119 16.13 -7.20 -38.22
C ILE A 119 15.41 -6.23 -37.26
N TYR A 120 15.48 -4.92 -37.57
CA TYR A 120 14.79 -3.89 -36.82
C TYR A 120 13.27 -4.08 -36.86
N ILE A 121 12.65 -4.29 -38.02
CA ILE A 121 11.21 -4.54 -38.13
C ILE A 121 10.78 -5.78 -37.39
N ALA A 122 11.52 -6.90 -37.49
CA ALA A 122 11.22 -8.11 -36.77
C ALA A 122 11.31 -7.92 -35.25
N LYS A 123 12.23 -7.07 -34.78
CA LYS A 123 12.33 -6.67 -33.37
C LYS A 123 11.15 -5.79 -32.96
N CYS A 124 10.79 -4.76 -33.77
CA CYS A 124 9.65 -3.89 -33.48
C CYS A 124 8.37 -4.70 -33.26
N ASN A 125 8.05 -5.62 -34.14
CA ASN A 125 6.86 -6.47 -34.04
C ASN A 125 6.80 -7.27 -32.73
N ARG A 126 7.94 -7.80 -32.25
CA ARG A 126 7.99 -8.50 -30.96
C ARG A 126 7.84 -7.57 -29.77
N VAL A 127 8.52 -6.42 -29.81
CA VAL A 127 8.49 -5.45 -28.71
C VAL A 127 7.16 -4.73 -28.61
N GLU A 128 6.51 -4.44 -29.73
CA GLU A 128 5.15 -3.88 -29.77
C GLU A 128 4.13 -4.80 -29.06
N GLY A 129 4.26 -6.12 -29.24
CA GLY A 129 3.44 -7.07 -28.50
C GLY A 129 3.60 -6.94 -26.98
N ILE A 130 4.83 -6.76 -26.51
CA ILE A 130 5.12 -6.54 -25.08
C ILE A 130 4.55 -5.20 -24.59
N ILE A 131 4.74 -4.13 -25.38
CA ILE A 131 4.22 -2.78 -25.06
C ILE A 131 2.68 -2.80 -24.98
N ASN A 132 2.00 -3.50 -25.87
CA ASN A 132 0.55 -3.65 -25.85
C ASN A 132 0.09 -4.39 -24.61
N THR A 133 0.78 -5.49 -24.25
CA THR A 133 0.49 -6.24 -23.01
C THR A 133 0.62 -5.36 -21.77
N PHE A 134 1.68 -4.56 -21.64
CA PHE A 134 1.80 -3.60 -20.53
C PHE A 134 0.66 -2.56 -20.55
N THR A 135 0.26 -2.09 -21.73
CA THR A 135 -0.81 -1.11 -21.86
C THR A 135 -2.14 -1.68 -21.37
N ASP A 136 -2.44 -2.93 -21.70
CA ASP A 136 -3.65 -3.63 -21.28
C ASP A 136 -3.66 -3.84 -19.76
N TYR A 137 -2.55 -4.30 -19.17
CA TYR A 137 -2.47 -4.46 -17.71
C TYR A 137 -2.57 -3.12 -16.97
N ILE A 138 -1.95 -2.05 -17.48
CA ILE A 138 -2.09 -0.71 -16.90
C ILE A 138 -3.56 -0.28 -16.90
N ALA A 139 -4.28 -0.53 -18.00
CA ALA A 139 -5.71 -0.21 -18.09
C ALA A 139 -6.56 -1.03 -17.11
N GLN A 140 -6.26 -2.32 -16.93
CA GLN A 140 -6.92 -3.17 -15.93
C GLN A 140 -6.70 -2.65 -14.52
N ILE A 141 -5.46 -2.34 -14.14
CA ILE A 141 -5.15 -1.77 -12.82
C ILE A 141 -5.86 -0.43 -12.61
N ASP A 142 -5.95 0.41 -13.65
CA ASP A 142 -6.68 1.68 -13.57
C ASP A 142 -8.18 1.49 -13.30
N LEU A 143 -8.79 0.44 -13.84
CA LEU A 143 -10.18 0.06 -13.54
C LEU A 143 -10.32 -0.44 -12.11
N GLU A 144 -9.43 -1.33 -11.64
CA GLU A 144 -9.45 -1.84 -10.27
C GLU A 144 -9.30 -0.72 -9.24
N ILE A 145 -8.42 0.25 -9.49
CA ILE A 145 -8.28 1.44 -8.63
C ILE A 145 -9.60 2.23 -8.55
N LYS A 146 -10.25 2.46 -9.69
CA LYS A 146 -11.54 3.17 -9.72
C LYS A 146 -12.64 2.41 -8.98
N GLU A 147 -12.70 1.11 -9.14
CA GLU A 147 -13.67 0.27 -8.42
C GLU A 147 -13.45 0.33 -6.90
N LEU A 148 -12.20 0.27 -6.44
CA LEU A 148 -11.88 0.40 -5.02
C LEU A 148 -12.25 1.77 -4.46
N ILE A 149 -12.01 2.85 -5.20
CA ILE A 149 -12.40 4.20 -4.80
C ILE A 149 -13.92 4.28 -4.67
N ASN A 150 -14.67 3.76 -5.65
CA ASN A 150 -16.13 3.78 -5.65
C ASN A 150 -16.73 2.96 -4.50
N GLN A 151 -16.06 1.91 -4.02
CA GLN A 151 -16.47 1.11 -2.87
C GLN A 151 -16.24 1.82 -1.52
N ALA A 152 -15.52 2.94 -1.51
CA ALA A 152 -15.18 3.71 -0.32
C ALA A 152 -15.70 5.16 -0.40
N PRO A 153 -16.94 5.44 0.02
CA PRO A 153 -17.56 6.76 -0.14
C PRO A 153 -16.73 7.92 0.42
N VAL A 154 -16.03 7.70 1.52
CA VAL A 154 -15.15 8.72 2.13
C VAL A 154 -13.99 9.06 1.18
N ILE A 155 -13.34 8.04 0.61
CA ILE A 155 -12.22 8.23 -0.32
C ILE A 155 -12.71 8.86 -1.62
N ALA A 156 -13.86 8.42 -2.14
CA ALA A 156 -14.46 9.01 -3.34
C ALA A 156 -14.75 10.52 -3.14
N HIS A 157 -15.34 10.89 -2.01
CA HIS A 157 -15.58 12.30 -1.68
C HIS A 157 -14.29 13.11 -1.56
N GLN A 158 -13.25 12.55 -0.92
CA GLN A 158 -11.94 13.19 -0.84
C GLN A 158 -11.30 13.38 -2.22
N MET A 159 -11.43 12.39 -3.12
CA MET A 159 -10.99 12.50 -4.51
C MET A 159 -11.67 13.67 -5.23
N ASP A 160 -12.99 13.77 -5.13
CA ASP A 160 -13.77 14.86 -5.75
C ASP A 160 -13.34 16.24 -5.22
N LEU A 161 -13.16 16.36 -3.91
CA LEU A 161 -12.67 17.60 -3.29
C LEU A 161 -11.28 17.98 -3.78
N LEU A 162 -10.35 17.05 -3.85
CA LEU A 162 -9.00 17.32 -4.33
C LEU A 162 -8.98 17.69 -5.81
N MET A 163 -9.75 16.98 -6.63
CA MET A 163 -9.84 17.27 -8.07
C MET A 163 -10.57 18.58 -8.39
N SER A 164 -11.32 19.16 -7.46
CA SER A 164 -11.91 20.49 -7.62
C SER A 164 -10.87 21.62 -7.59
N VAL A 165 -9.64 21.33 -7.14
CA VAL A 165 -8.54 22.29 -7.10
C VAL A 165 -7.85 22.34 -8.46
N ASP A 166 -7.70 23.52 -9.04
CA ASP A 166 -7.03 23.71 -10.32
C ASP A 166 -5.59 23.15 -10.30
N GLY A 167 -5.28 22.29 -11.28
CA GLY A 167 -3.97 21.65 -11.40
C GLY A 167 -3.84 20.31 -10.64
N VAL A 168 -4.84 19.91 -9.85
CA VAL A 168 -4.86 18.61 -9.18
C VAL A 168 -5.62 17.61 -10.03
N GLY A 169 -4.88 16.76 -10.74
CA GLY A 169 -5.45 15.64 -11.49
C GLY A 169 -5.66 14.38 -10.64
N GLU A 170 -6.41 13.41 -11.18
CA GLU A 170 -6.75 12.14 -10.51
C GLU A 170 -5.53 11.45 -9.87
N ARG A 171 -4.38 11.44 -10.53
CA ARG A 171 -3.15 10.80 -10.02
C ARG A 171 -2.55 11.50 -8.82
N VAL A 172 -2.58 12.83 -8.84
CA VAL A 172 -2.07 13.65 -7.73
C VAL A 172 -3.01 13.49 -6.52
N ALA A 173 -4.32 13.59 -6.74
CA ALA A 173 -5.33 13.39 -5.71
C ALA A 173 -5.19 12.02 -5.03
N LEU A 174 -5.13 10.95 -5.85
CA LEU A 174 -4.94 9.59 -5.33
C LEU A 174 -3.65 9.45 -4.51
N LYS A 175 -2.54 10.03 -5.00
CA LYS A 175 -1.27 9.99 -4.28
C LYS A 175 -1.36 10.73 -2.94
N MET A 176 -1.99 11.89 -2.89
CA MET A 176 -2.21 12.62 -1.64
C MET A 176 -2.99 11.79 -0.63
N ILE A 177 -4.08 11.15 -1.04
CA ILE A 177 -4.90 10.29 -0.17
C ILE A 177 -4.07 9.11 0.35
N MET A 178 -3.26 8.46 -0.50
CA MET A 178 -2.43 7.32 -0.10
C MET A 178 -1.30 7.72 0.87
N GLU A 179 -0.63 8.85 0.66
CA GLU A 179 0.48 9.31 1.50
C GLU A 179 0.02 9.84 2.86
N THR A 180 -1.20 10.35 2.93
CA THR A 180 -1.78 10.91 4.17
C THR A 180 -2.70 9.90 4.90
N ASP A 181 -2.76 8.64 4.44
CA ASP A 181 -3.70 7.64 4.93
C ASP A 181 -5.14 8.20 5.04
N ALA A 182 -5.64 8.77 3.92
CA ALA A 182 -6.93 9.45 3.84
C ALA A 182 -7.07 10.63 4.82
N PHE A 183 -5.99 11.39 5.04
CA PHE A 183 -5.90 12.53 5.95
C PHE A 183 -6.12 12.19 7.42
N THR A 184 -5.77 10.97 7.83
CA THR A 184 -5.84 10.53 9.23
C THR A 184 -4.48 10.57 9.95
N SER A 185 -3.37 10.75 9.21
CA SER A 185 -2.00 10.72 9.75
C SER A 185 -1.41 12.11 10.06
N PHE A 186 -2.24 13.06 10.51
CA PHE A 186 -1.80 14.39 10.93
C PHE A 186 -2.02 14.59 12.42
#